data_189942d4fe87053e68d209146c303444
#
_entry.id   189942d4fe87053e68d209146c303444
#
_cell.length_a   1.000
_cell.length_b   1.000
_cell.length_c   1.000
_cell.angle_alpha   90.00
_cell.angle_beta   90.00
_cell.angle_gamma   90.00
#
_symmetry.space_group_name_H-M   'P 1'
#
loop_
_entity.id
_entity.type
_entity.pdbx_description
1 polymer ?
#
loop_
_entity_poly.entity_id
_entity_poly.type
_entity_poly.pdbx_seq_one_letter_code
_entity_poly.pdbx_strand_id
1 'polypeptide(L)'
;GEDLASDTAKAILYDSLQKMGVVFEQASVEQSAGDATLNQLIIPTALVYYQKNQLPIAVDLRSSRKIYKQFNVLTEEPQEDVEATRNAAEALLENKFATAIDKLIRKEVPTIAYVVGNGEPTDLTVNDLGESLRNDYRLGIFDLKQAYPDAAVIKTMIIVKPKQTFTEEDLLKLDQYVMNGGNIIWFIDKLHAELDSLKRTEGQYTAFDRGLGLDQLLFKYGVRINGDLLQDLNCSKIPLVVGKNPDGSIRMQRVPWPYYPLLSARTPNPISANLDRVLPIFPSSIDTVMAKGIQKTILLASDTNSRILPSPALVSLNSVQSQEDLYSFNKSFVPVAVLLEGTFSSLFSNRLPKAVMDSVKANTGKPFLSKATKAGRQIVVADGDIVTNEVSNTTGPLPMGLIQMENYRFANKAFFLNSIDYLSSDNSLYQSRNKTVVLRLLNKQKLQEQKTFWQLINVLLPVALVLIIGYLFQWWRKKRYSI
;
A
#
# COMPACT_ATOMS: atom_id res chain seq x y z
N GLY A 1 -0.57 -2.20 -33.24
CA GLY A 1 0.45 -3.26 -33.07
C GLY A 1 0.39 -4.31 -34.17
N GLU A 2 -0.80 -4.59 -34.72
CA GLU A 2 -0.98 -5.61 -35.77
C GLU A 2 -0.41 -5.16 -37.13
N ASP A 3 -0.34 -3.85 -37.37
CA ASP A 3 0.18 -3.25 -38.60
C ASP A 3 1.71 -3.13 -38.66
N LEU A 4 2.44 -3.56 -37.63
CA LEU A 4 3.90 -3.52 -37.65
C LEU A 4 4.47 -4.68 -38.47
N ALA A 5 5.30 -4.33 -39.43
CA ALA A 5 5.81 -5.25 -40.49
C ALA A 5 6.79 -6.33 -39.97
N SER A 6 7.28 -6.28 -38.72
CA SER A 6 8.19 -7.28 -38.19
C SER A 6 8.01 -7.54 -36.69
N ASP A 7 8.27 -8.78 -36.26
CA ASP A 7 8.21 -9.17 -34.85
C ASP A 7 9.23 -8.42 -33.96
N THR A 8 10.36 -8.03 -34.54
CA THR A 8 11.38 -7.20 -33.91
C THR A 8 10.83 -5.80 -33.59
N ALA A 9 10.08 -5.18 -34.51
CA ALA A 9 9.47 -3.87 -34.28
C ALA A 9 8.39 -3.93 -33.20
N LYS A 10 7.62 -5.03 -33.14
CA LYS A 10 6.64 -5.28 -32.07
C LYS A 10 7.33 -5.43 -30.72
N ALA A 11 8.42 -6.19 -30.64
CA ALA A 11 9.17 -6.37 -29.41
C ALA A 11 9.74 -5.05 -28.88
N ILE A 12 10.30 -4.20 -29.74
CA ILE A 12 10.81 -2.87 -29.38
C ILE A 12 9.68 -1.97 -28.89
N LEU A 13 8.52 -1.99 -29.56
CA LEU A 13 7.36 -1.21 -29.13
C LEU A 13 6.88 -1.66 -27.75
N TYR A 14 6.73 -2.97 -27.52
CA TYR A 14 6.28 -3.51 -26.23
C TYR A 14 7.26 -3.19 -25.12
N ASP A 15 8.56 -3.31 -25.35
CA ASP A 15 9.60 -2.92 -24.37
C ASP A 15 9.51 -1.41 -24.03
N SER A 16 9.33 -0.56 -25.04
CA SER A 16 9.17 0.88 -24.86
C SER A 16 7.91 1.22 -24.05
N LEU A 17 6.78 0.57 -24.35
CA LEU A 17 5.53 0.76 -23.63
C LEU A 17 5.64 0.25 -22.18
N GLN A 18 6.31 -0.88 -21.95
CA GLN A 18 6.55 -1.42 -20.62
C GLN A 18 7.43 -0.49 -19.79
N LYS A 19 8.47 0.12 -20.39
CA LYS A 19 9.30 1.14 -19.74
C LYS A 19 8.52 2.41 -19.38
N MET A 20 7.47 2.74 -20.13
CA MET A 20 6.53 3.82 -19.80
C MET A 20 5.49 3.43 -18.71
N GLY A 21 5.53 2.21 -18.20
CA GLY A 21 4.59 1.72 -17.19
C GLY A 21 3.28 1.14 -17.75
N VAL A 22 3.21 0.88 -19.05
CA VAL A 22 2.06 0.21 -19.66
C VAL A 22 2.03 -1.26 -19.23
N VAL A 23 0.87 -1.70 -18.78
CA VAL A 23 0.65 -3.08 -18.32
C VAL A 23 0.06 -3.92 -19.44
N PHE A 24 0.57 -5.14 -19.56
CA PHE A 24 0.10 -6.16 -20.50
C PHE A 24 -0.51 -7.33 -19.72
N GLU A 25 -1.68 -7.79 -20.14
CA GLU A 25 -2.39 -8.91 -19.53
C GLU A 25 -2.86 -9.88 -20.62
N GLN A 26 -2.73 -11.18 -20.34
CA GLN A 26 -3.29 -12.21 -21.23
C GLN A 26 -4.64 -12.65 -20.68
N ALA A 27 -5.68 -12.52 -21.48
CA ALA A 27 -7.00 -13.02 -21.14
C ALA A 27 -7.33 -14.22 -22.04
N SER A 28 -7.75 -15.31 -21.42
CA SER A 28 -8.28 -16.49 -22.12
C SER A 28 -9.78 -16.27 -22.33
N VAL A 29 -10.20 -16.16 -23.58
CA VAL A 29 -11.62 -16.04 -23.93
C VAL A 29 -12.12 -17.40 -24.40
N GLU A 30 -13.03 -18.01 -23.65
CA GLU A 30 -13.75 -19.19 -24.09
C GLU A 30 -14.76 -18.81 -25.18
N GLN A 31 -14.59 -19.34 -26.37
CA GLN A 31 -15.60 -19.22 -27.43
C GLN A 31 -16.75 -20.18 -27.16
N SER A 32 -17.98 -19.67 -27.24
CA SER A 32 -19.25 -20.39 -26.98
C SER A 32 -19.55 -21.55 -27.92
N ALA A 33 -18.66 -21.95 -28.80
CA ALA A 33 -18.85 -23.04 -29.75
C ALA A 33 -17.53 -23.71 -30.12
N GLY A 34 -17.00 -24.56 -29.22
CA GLY A 34 -15.91 -25.48 -29.54
C GLY A 34 -14.57 -25.15 -28.89
N ASP A 35 -13.82 -26.18 -28.58
CA ASP A 35 -12.58 -26.34 -27.80
C ASP A 35 -11.37 -25.40 -28.07
N ALA A 36 -11.53 -24.20 -28.56
CA ALA A 36 -10.43 -23.28 -28.81
C ALA A 36 -10.44 -22.12 -27.81
N THR A 37 -9.52 -22.11 -26.86
CA THR A 37 -9.18 -20.94 -26.04
C THR A 37 -8.30 -19.99 -26.85
N LEU A 38 -8.82 -18.80 -27.16
CA LEU A 38 -8.02 -17.73 -27.76
C LEU A 38 -7.38 -16.91 -26.63
N ASN A 39 -6.06 -16.92 -26.58
CA ASN A 39 -5.31 -16.02 -25.71
C ASN A 39 -5.24 -14.64 -26.38
N GLN A 40 -5.98 -13.67 -25.83
CA GLN A 40 -5.97 -12.29 -26.30
C GLN A 40 -5.12 -11.43 -25.38
N LEU A 41 -4.20 -10.64 -25.97
CA LEU A 41 -3.44 -9.64 -25.23
C LEU A 41 -4.33 -8.43 -24.97
N ILE A 42 -4.51 -8.09 -23.69
CA ILE A 42 -5.25 -6.91 -23.23
C ILE A 42 -4.26 -5.90 -22.65
N ILE A 43 -4.44 -4.62 -23.00
CA ILE A 43 -3.64 -3.51 -22.46
C ILE A 43 -4.56 -2.61 -21.64
N PRO A 44 -4.77 -2.89 -20.35
CA PRO A 44 -5.65 -2.12 -19.49
C PRO A 44 -4.97 -0.83 -19.00
N THR A 45 -4.49 0.00 -19.92
CA THR A 45 -3.71 1.20 -19.64
C THR A 45 -4.17 2.36 -20.52
N ALA A 46 -4.35 3.54 -19.92
CA ALA A 46 -4.54 4.79 -20.62
C ALA A 46 -3.24 5.61 -20.57
N LEU A 47 -2.88 6.24 -21.70
CA LEU A 47 -1.75 7.18 -21.78
C LEU A 47 -2.29 8.61 -21.74
N VAL A 48 -1.85 9.40 -20.78
CA VAL A 48 -2.25 10.80 -20.61
C VAL A 48 -1.14 11.70 -21.10
N TYR A 49 -1.46 12.62 -22.03
CA TYR A 49 -0.53 13.57 -22.63
C TYR A 49 -0.97 14.99 -22.28
N TYR A 50 0.00 15.89 -22.08
CA TYR A 50 -0.27 17.32 -21.89
C TYR A 50 0.39 18.20 -22.94
N GLN A 51 1.68 17.98 -23.20
CA GLN A 51 2.45 18.74 -24.21
C GLN A 51 3.17 17.81 -25.17
N LYS A 52 3.40 18.30 -26.43
CA LYS A 52 3.93 17.47 -27.52
C LYS A 52 5.33 16.88 -27.26
N ASN A 53 6.13 17.52 -26.40
CA ASN A 53 7.50 17.11 -26.09
C ASN A 53 7.63 16.47 -24.70
N GLN A 54 6.53 16.20 -24.01
CA GLN A 54 6.51 15.57 -22.69
C GLN A 54 6.16 14.08 -22.81
N LEU A 55 6.86 13.25 -22.05
CA LEU A 55 6.52 11.83 -21.98
C LEU A 55 5.12 11.64 -21.38
N PRO A 56 4.31 10.74 -21.93
CA PRO A 56 3.00 10.44 -21.38
C PRO A 56 3.12 9.75 -20.04
N ILE A 57 2.10 9.91 -19.21
CA ILE A 57 1.94 9.12 -17.98
C ILE A 57 0.97 7.98 -18.27
N ALA A 58 1.42 6.76 -17.97
CA ALA A 58 0.59 5.57 -18.07
C ALA A 58 -0.31 5.43 -16.83
N VAL A 59 -1.59 5.30 -17.04
CA VAL A 59 -2.61 5.08 -16.01
C VAL A 59 -3.12 3.64 -16.11
N ASP A 60 -2.80 2.82 -15.13
CA ASP A 60 -3.32 1.45 -15.02
C ASP A 60 -4.81 1.49 -14.65
N LEU A 61 -5.66 0.99 -15.53
CA LEU A 61 -7.13 1.00 -15.37
C LEU A 61 -7.66 -0.13 -14.48
N ARG A 62 -6.80 -1.08 -14.10
CA ARG A 62 -7.20 -2.21 -13.25
C ARG A 62 -7.42 -1.77 -11.80
N SER A 63 -8.08 -2.63 -11.04
CA SER A 63 -8.16 -2.46 -9.59
C SER A 63 -6.77 -2.54 -8.95
N SER A 64 -6.56 -1.74 -7.91
CA SER A 64 -5.37 -1.88 -7.06
C SER A 64 -5.45 -3.08 -6.12
N ARG A 65 -6.62 -3.73 -6.02
CA ARG A 65 -6.85 -4.94 -5.22
C ARG A 65 -7.76 -5.91 -5.95
N LYS A 66 -7.55 -7.21 -5.72
CA LYS A 66 -8.52 -8.26 -6.03
C LYS A 66 -9.44 -8.45 -4.83
N ILE A 67 -10.74 -8.52 -5.06
CA ILE A 67 -11.73 -8.79 -4.03
C ILE A 67 -12.18 -10.23 -4.20
N TYR A 68 -12.18 -10.98 -3.10
CA TYR A 68 -12.57 -12.38 -3.10
C TYR A 68 -13.94 -12.53 -2.46
N LYS A 69 -14.72 -13.48 -2.96
CA LYS A 69 -15.97 -13.90 -2.32
C LYS A 69 -15.64 -14.46 -0.93
N GLN A 70 -16.63 -14.42 -0.04
CA GLN A 70 -16.50 -15.01 1.27
C GLN A 70 -16.27 -16.52 1.12
N PHE A 71 -15.19 -17.04 1.65
CA PHE A 71 -14.78 -18.44 1.54
C PHE A 71 -14.19 -18.94 2.86
N ASN A 72 -14.23 -20.25 3.06
CA ASN A 72 -13.57 -20.88 4.21
C ASN A 72 -12.10 -21.10 3.87
N VAL A 73 -11.21 -20.36 4.56
CA VAL A 73 -9.75 -20.37 4.34
C VAL A 73 -9.13 -21.76 4.48
N LEU A 74 -9.77 -22.67 5.25
CA LEU A 74 -9.25 -24.01 5.52
C LEU A 74 -9.65 -25.05 4.45
N THR A 75 -10.76 -24.84 3.75
CA THR A 75 -11.37 -25.85 2.89
C THR A 75 -11.58 -25.42 1.44
N GLU A 76 -11.52 -24.13 1.14
CA GLU A 76 -11.87 -23.58 -0.18
C GLU A 76 -10.73 -22.74 -0.74
N GLU A 77 -10.55 -22.80 -2.07
CA GLU A 77 -9.68 -21.87 -2.77
C GLU A 77 -10.38 -20.51 -2.93
N PRO A 78 -9.61 -19.39 -2.79
CA PRO A 78 -10.17 -18.05 -2.92
C PRO A 78 -10.68 -17.82 -4.35
N GLN A 79 -11.99 -17.61 -4.48
CA GLN A 79 -12.63 -17.21 -5.74
C GLN A 79 -12.72 -15.69 -5.83
N GLU A 80 -12.16 -15.12 -6.89
CA GLU A 80 -12.25 -13.68 -7.14
C GLU A 80 -13.70 -13.25 -7.40
N ASP A 81 -14.14 -12.21 -6.69
CA ASP A 81 -15.35 -11.47 -7.01
C ASP A 81 -15.00 -10.42 -8.09
N VAL A 82 -15.15 -10.83 -9.35
CA VAL A 82 -14.79 -10.01 -10.51
C VAL A 82 -15.61 -8.71 -10.55
N GLU A 83 -16.87 -8.74 -10.09
CA GLU A 83 -17.71 -7.56 -10.07
C GLU A 83 -17.27 -6.56 -9.00
N ALA A 84 -17.00 -7.02 -7.79
CA ALA A 84 -16.47 -6.18 -6.72
C ALA A 84 -15.07 -5.63 -7.05
N THR A 85 -14.21 -6.45 -7.66
CA THR A 85 -12.89 -6.03 -8.15
C THR A 85 -12.99 -4.93 -9.21
N ARG A 86 -13.93 -5.06 -10.16
CA ARG A 86 -14.19 -4.04 -11.18
C ARG A 86 -14.73 -2.75 -10.59
N ASN A 87 -15.66 -2.83 -9.64
CA ASN A 87 -16.18 -1.65 -8.93
C ASN A 87 -15.07 -0.90 -8.19
N ALA A 88 -14.13 -1.63 -7.59
CA ALA A 88 -12.96 -1.03 -6.94
C ALA A 88 -12.02 -0.34 -7.95
N ALA A 89 -11.86 -0.89 -9.17
CA ALA A 89 -11.10 -0.25 -10.23
C ALA A 89 -11.74 1.08 -10.65
N GLU A 90 -13.04 1.09 -10.89
CA GLU A 90 -13.79 2.27 -11.32
C GLU A 90 -13.79 3.38 -10.27
N ALA A 91 -13.93 3.03 -9.00
CA ALA A 91 -13.88 3.99 -7.90
C ALA A 91 -12.56 4.79 -7.85
N LEU A 92 -11.47 4.20 -8.34
CA LEU A 92 -10.14 4.82 -8.34
C LEU A 92 -9.81 5.59 -9.63
N LEU A 93 -10.57 5.45 -10.72
CA LEU A 93 -10.23 6.06 -12.01
C LEU A 93 -10.09 7.57 -11.92
N GLU A 94 -11.05 8.25 -11.29
CA GLU A 94 -10.98 9.71 -11.11
C GLU A 94 -9.67 10.13 -10.43
N ASN A 95 -9.30 9.46 -9.36
CA ASN A 95 -8.05 9.78 -8.67
C ASN A 95 -6.80 9.47 -9.51
N LYS A 96 -6.78 8.35 -10.22
CA LYS A 96 -5.66 7.97 -11.08
C LYS A 96 -5.43 8.98 -12.19
N PHE A 97 -6.51 9.40 -12.88
CA PHE A 97 -6.42 10.44 -13.91
C PHE A 97 -6.07 11.81 -13.34
N ALA A 98 -6.69 12.22 -12.24
CA ALA A 98 -6.38 13.49 -11.57
C ALA A 98 -4.91 13.55 -11.14
N THR A 99 -4.37 12.46 -10.59
CA THR A 99 -2.96 12.35 -10.22
C THR A 99 -2.04 12.43 -11.44
N ALA A 100 -2.39 11.76 -12.55
CA ALA A 100 -1.60 11.82 -13.77
C ALA A 100 -1.59 13.23 -14.38
N ILE A 101 -2.73 13.92 -14.37
CA ILE A 101 -2.85 15.30 -14.84
C ILE A 101 -2.02 16.24 -13.94
N ASP A 102 -2.15 16.12 -12.61
CA ASP A 102 -1.36 16.94 -11.66
C ASP A 102 0.15 16.78 -11.90
N LYS A 103 0.62 15.54 -12.10
CA LYS A 103 2.02 15.26 -12.41
C LYS A 103 2.47 15.91 -13.72
N LEU A 104 1.61 15.95 -14.74
CA LEU A 104 1.94 16.56 -16.04
C LEU A 104 1.96 18.09 -16.02
N ILE A 105 1.10 18.72 -15.22
CA ILE A 105 1.03 20.20 -15.15
C ILE A 105 1.91 20.82 -14.05
N ARG A 106 2.48 19.97 -13.20
CA ARG A 106 3.32 20.37 -12.07
C ARG A 106 4.54 21.16 -12.55
N LYS A 107 4.74 22.38 -11.99
CA LYS A 107 5.88 23.24 -12.35
C LYS A 107 7.19 22.78 -11.74
N GLU A 108 7.13 22.24 -10.53
CA GLU A 108 8.30 21.79 -9.79
C GLU A 108 8.12 20.35 -9.33
N VAL A 109 9.13 19.53 -9.57
CA VAL A 109 9.18 18.16 -9.10
C VAL A 109 9.70 18.15 -7.66
N PRO A 110 8.92 17.64 -6.67
CA PRO A 110 9.38 17.60 -5.29
C PRO A 110 10.65 16.73 -5.13
N THR A 111 11.56 17.20 -4.28
CA THR A 111 12.75 16.43 -3.91
C THR A 111 12.45 15.56 -2.71
N ILE A 112 12.76 14.27 -2.85
CA ILE A 112 12.67 13.26 -1.81
C ILE A 112 14.07 12.79 -1.48
N ALA A 113 14.38 12.64 -0.20
CA ALA A 113 15.68 12.14 0.24
C ALA A 113 15.55 10.76 0.88
N TYR A 114 16.29 9.79 0.37
CA TYR A 114 16.57 8.54 1.04
C TYR A 114 17.70 8.78 2.05
N VAL A 115 17.41 8.58 3.33
CA VAL A 115 18.36 8.85 4.42
C VAL A 115 19.32 7.68 4.57
N VAL A 116 20.58 7.99 4.75
CA VAL A 116 21.64 7.03 5.10
C VAL A 116 22.47 7.58 6.27
N GLY A 117 23.26 6.70 6.89
CA GLY A 117 24.16 7.06 8.00
C GLY A 117 23.90 6.24 9.27
N ASN A 118 22.75 5.56 9.37
CA ASN A 118 22.42 4.71 10.52
C ASN A 118 22.28 3.23 10.11
N GLY A 119 22.92 2.80 9.02
CA GLY A 119 22.92 1.41 8.56
C GLY A 119 21.71 1.02 7.74
N GLU A 120 21.05 1.98 7.12
CA GLU A 120 19.98 1.78 6.16
C GLU A 120 20.50 1.01 4.94
N PRO A 121 19.71 0.11 4.34
CA PRO A 121 20.13 -0.65 3.17
C PRO A 121 20.34 0.26 1.95
N THR A 122 21.41 0.02 1.20
CA THR A 122 21.75 0.75 -0.04
C THR A 122 21.99 -0.20 -1.22
N ASP A 123 21.68 -1.46 -1.02
CA ASP A 123 21.88 -2.54 -1.98
C ASP A 123 20.60 -2.77 -2.84
N LEU A 124 20.60 -3.86 -3.59
CA LEU A 124 19.49 -4.23 -4.48
C LEU A 124 18.15 -4.49 -3.76
N THR A 125 18.14 -4.59 -2.44
CA THR A 125 16.91 -4.80 -1.67
C THR A 125 16.01 -3.55 -1.61
N VAL A 126 16.52 -2.39 -1.96
CA VAL A 126 15.77 -1.13 -2.09
C VAL A 126 15.70 -0.61 -3.53
N ASN A 127 16.00 -1.47 -4.50
CA ASN A 127 16.01 -1.09 -5.91
C ASN A 127 14.62 -0.66 -6.41
N ASP A 128 13.57 -1.45 -6.15
CA ASP A 128 12.22 -1.12 -6.61
C ASP A 128 11.66 0.16 -5.94
N LEU A 129 12.09 0.46 -4.71
CA LEU A 129 11.81 1.74 -4.06
C LEU A 129 12.40 2.90 -4.87
N GLY A 130 13.68 2.81 -5.21
CA GLY A 130 14.39 3.84 -5.97
C GLY A 130 13.80 4.04 -7.37
N GLU A 131 13.61 2.97 -8.12
CA GLU A 131 13.02 3.01 -9.47
C GLU A 131 11.58 3.57 -9.44
N SER A 132 10.79 3.21 -8.42
CA SER A 132 9.42 3.68 -8.29
C SER A 132 9.31 5.18 -8.08
N LEU A 133 10.30 5.81 -7.43
CA LEU A 133 10.30 7.24 -7.17
C LEU A 133 10.87 8.08 -8.30
N ARG A 134 11.88 7.56 -9.03
CA ARG A 134 12.60 8.34 -10.06
C ARG A 134 11.72 8.86 -11.18
N ASN A 135 10.61 8.19 -11.46
CA ASN A 135 9.68 8.61 -12.52
C ASN A 135 8.90 9.88 -12.16
N ASP A 136 8.62 10.10 -10.87
CA ASP A 136 7.67 11.10 -10.40
C ASP A 136 8.30 12.17 -9.50
N TYR A 137 9.50 11.88 -8.97
CA TYR A 137 10.18 12.69 -7.96
C TYR A 137 11.66 12.84 -8.26
N ARG A 138 12.26 13.93 -7.75
CA ARG A 138 13.71 14.07 -7.70
C ARG A 138 14.23 13.32 -6.48
N LEU A 139 14.71 12.09 -6.68
CA LEU A 139 15.27 11.27 -5.62
C LEU A 139 16.74 11.59 -5.38
N GLY A 140 17.12 11.91 -4.14
CA GLY A 140 18.50 12.06 -3.68
C GLY A 140 18.81 11.14 -2.50
N ILE A 141 20.07 10.86 -2.28
CA ILE A 141 20.58 10.20 -1.07
C ILE A 141 21.07 11.30 -0.12
N PHE A 142 20.68 11.22 1.14
CA PHE A 142 21.07 12.19 2.17
C PHE A 142 21.77 11.48 3.33
N ASP A 143 23.05 11.81 3.54
CA ASP A 143 23.81 11.30 4.68
C ASP A 143 23.58 12.19 5.91
N LEU A 144 22.87 11.65 6.89
CA LEU A 144 22.51 12.34 8.13
C LEU A 144 23.74 12.67 8.99
N LYS A 145 24.83 11.90 8.84
CA LYS A 145 26.07 12.17 9.60
C LYS A 145 26.80 13.42 9.12
N GLN A 146 26.66 13.74 7.83
CA GLN A 146 27.46 14.79 7.21
C GLN A 146 26.81 16.18 7.28
N ALA A 147 25.46 16.28 7.25
CA ALA A 147 24.79 17.55 7.10
C ALA A 147 23.49 17.65 7.89
N TYR A 148 23.00 18.89 8.04
CA TYR A 148 21.62 19.17 8.47
C TYR A 148 20.71 19.18 7.24
N PRO A 149 19.54 18.49 7.30
CA PRO A 149 18.60 18.50 6.19
C PRO A 149 17.83 19.83 6.11
N ASP A 150 17.68 20.38 4.89
CA ASP A 150 16.91 21.60 4.65
C ASP A 150 15.50 21.28 4.11
N ALA A 151 14.48 21.60 4.90
CA ALA A 151 13.07 21.43 4.53
C ALA A 151 12.60 22.35 3.37
N ALA A 152 13.40 23.36 3.00
CA ALA A 152 13.13 24.17 1.81
C ALA A 152 13.48 23.41 0.52
N VAL A 153 14.47 22.51 0.57
CA VAL A 153 14.95 21.72 -0.58
C VAL A 153 14.32 20.32 -0.59
N ILE A 154 14.38 19.66 0.55
CA ILE A 154 13.89 18.29 0.71
C ILE A 154 12.45 18.36 1.25
N LYS A 155 11.48 17.92 0.47
CA LYS A 155 10.07 17.92 0.90
C LYS A 155 9.74 16.77 1.84
N THR A 156 10.29 15.57 1.56
CA THR A 156 10.05 14.35 2.34
C THR A 156 11.32 13.54 2.47
N MET A 157 11.61 13.07 3.66
CA MET A 157 12.69 12.14 3.96
C MET A 157 12.14 10.73 4.17
N ILE A 158 12.87 9.72 3.69
CA ILE A 158 12.54 8.30 3.83
C ILE A 158 13.64 7.65 4.65
N ILE A 159 13.26 7.03 5.78
CA ILE A 159 14.17 6.27 6.65
C ILE A 159 13.71 4.81 6.62
N VAL A 160 14.57 3.89 6.15
CA VAL A 160 14.24 2.48 5.94
C VAL A 160 15.19 1.58 6.70
N LYS A 161 14.67 0.72 7.56
CA LYS A 161 15.43 -0.34 8.26
C LYS A 161 16.77 0.13 8.83
N PRO A 162 16.87 1.22 9.58
CA PRO A 162 18.11 1.59 10.23
C PRO A 162 18.55 0.45 11.16
N LYS A 163 19.87 0.18 11.17
CA LYS A 163 20.48 -0.91 11.96
C LYS A 163 21.36 -0.39 13.10
N GLN A 164 21.67 0.90 13.11
CA GLN A 164 22.53 1.55 14.10
C GLN A 164 21.74 2.60 14.89
N THR A 165 22.15 2.80 16.14
CA THR A 165 21.53 3.76 17.04
C THR A 165 21.72 5.19 16.54
N PHE A 166 20.64 5.98 16.56
CA PHE A 166 20.68 7.42 16.30
C PHE A 166 21.30 8.15 17.48
N THR A 167 22.28 8.99 17.20
CA THR A 167 22.89 9.86 18.22
C THR A 167 21.98 11.02 18.56
N GLU A 168 22.22 11.72 19.68
CA GLU A 168 21.50 12.95 20.04
C GLU A 168 21.58 14.02 18.94
N GLU A 169 22.72 14.08 18.22
CA GLU A 169 22.90 14.99 17.09
C GLU A 169 22.02 14.58 15.89
N ASP A 170 21.95 13.29 15.58
CA ASP A 170 21.06 12.78 14.51
C ASP A 170 19.60 13.12 14.83
N LEU A 171 19.18 12.88 16.07
CA LEU A 171 17.83 13.21 16.51
C LEU A 171 17.56 14.70 16.42
N LEU A 172 18.54 15.55 16.78
CA LEU A 172 18.41 17.00 16.68
C LEU A 172 18.27 17.45 15.23
N LYS A 173 19.04 16.86 14.30
CA LYS A 173 18.96 17.14 12.86
C LYS A 173 17.57 16.82 12.30
N LEU A 174 17.05 15.64 12.62
CA LEU A 174 15.72 15.19 12.21
C LEU A 174 14.60 16.03 12.84
N ASP A 175 14.72 16.32 14.14
CA ASP A 175 13.76 17.13 14.87
C ASP A 175 13.67 18.56 14.26
N GLN A 176 14.79 19.21 14.03
CA GLN A 176 14.82 20.56 13.45
C GLN A 176 14.37 20.56 11.98
N TYR A 177 14.60 19.51 11.23
CA TYR A 177 14.02 19.36 9.90
C TYR A 177 12.47 19.35 9.95
N VAL A 178 11.88 18.59 10.88
CA VAL A 178 10.42 18.57 11.10
C VAL A 178 9.92 19.93 11.59
N MET A 179 10.64 20.60 12.53
CA MET A 179 10.26 21.93 13.02
C MET A 179 10.24 22.98 11.89
N ASN A 180 11.10 22.83 10.89
CA ASN A 180 11.16 23.67 9.70
C ASN A 180 10.14 23.28 8.60
N GLY A 181 9.27 22.29 8.86
CA GLY A 181 8.18 21.89 7.99
C GLY A 181 8.51 20.79 6.99
N GLY A 182 9.58 20.03 7.23
CA GLY A 182 9.88 18.79 6.52
C GLY A 182 8.98 17.64 6.98
N ASN A 183 8.71 16.70 6.09
CA ASN A 183 7.94 15.50 6.36
C ASN A 183 8.84 14.26 6.38
N ILE A 184 8.54 13.28 7.22
CA ILE A 184 9.32 12.03 7.30
C ILE A 184 8.37 10.83 7.21
N ILE A 185 8.79 9.82 6.46
CA ILE A 185 8.22 8.47 6.56
C ILE A 185 9.26 7.53 7.15
N TRP A 186 8.84 6.81 8.18
CA TRP A 186 9.67 5.92 8.97
C TRP A 186 9.24 4.49 8.72
N PHE A 187 10.15 3.64 8.26
CA PHE A 187 9.98 2.19 8.15
C PHE A 187 11.00 1.52 9.08
N ILE A 188 10.55 1.13 10.26
CA ILE A 188 11.43 0.77 11.39
C ILE A 188 11.18 -0.66 11.83
N ASP A 189 12.21 -1.49 11.76
CA ASP A 189 12.25 -2.77 12.46
C ASP A 189 12.71 -2.54 13.90
N LYS A 190 11.82 -2.65 14.83
CA LYS A 190 12.16 -2.44 16.26
C LYS A 190 13.00 -3.59 16.79
N LEU A 191 12.70 -4.83 16.40
CA LEU A 191 13.42 -6.02 16.81
C LEU A 191 14.37 -6.52 15.70
N HIS A 192 15.43 -7.20 16.12
CA HIS A 192 16.29 -7.93 15.21
C HIS A 192 15.64 -9.29 14.87
N ALA A 193 14.76 -9.30 13.89
CA ALA A 193 14.07 -10.48 13.41
C ALA A 193 14.24 -10.61 11.88
N GLU A 194 14.85 -11.72 11.44
CA GLU A 194 15.16 -11.97 10.04
C GLU A 194 14.97 -13.46 9.71
N LEU A 195 14.43 -13.76 8.53
CA LEU A 195 14.19 -15.15 8.08
C LEU A 195 15.49 -15.96 7.98
N ASP A 196 16.60 -15.32 7.60
CA ASP A 196 17.89 -15.99 7.48
C ASP A 196 18.45 -16.45 8.84
N SER A 197 18.05 -15.83 9.93
CA SER A 197 18.42 -16.28 11.28
C SER A 197 17.84 -17.67 11.59
N LEU A 198 16.63 -17.98 11.13
CA LEU A 198 16.02 -19.31 11.28
C LEU A 198 16.78 -20.40 10.54
N LYS A 199 17.32 -20.09 9.35
CA LYS A 199 18.09 -21.04 8.56
C LYS A 199 19.42 -21.43 9.25
N ARG A 200 19.97 -20.52 10.05
CA ARG A 200 21.26 -20.69 10.75
C ARG A 200 21.12 -21.35 12.13
N THR A 201 19.90 -21.38 12.70
CA THR A 201 19.65 -21.75 14.10
C THR A 201 18.65 -22.87 14.26
N GLU A 202 18.63 -23.84 13.33
CA GLU A 202 17.77 -25.03 13.41
C GLU A 202 16.27 -24.72 13.57
N GLY A 203 15.82 -23.57 13.01
CA GLY A 203 14.40 -23.22 12.93
C GLY A 203 13.84 -22.45 14.13
N GLN A 204 14.68 -21.98 15.05
CA GLN A 204 14.25 -21.09 16.15
C GLN A 204 15.37 -20.15 16.60
N TYR A 205 15.05 -18.93 16.98
CA TYR A 205 15.95 -17.95 17.59
C TYR A 205 15.20 -16.93 18.42
N THR A 206 15.92 -16.18 19.25
CA THR A 206 15.34 -15.11 20.06
C THR A 206 15.64 -13.75 19.42
N ALA A 207 14.57 -12.99 19.17
CA ALA A 207 14.65 -11.63 18.65
C ALA A 207 14.72 -10.62 19.81
N PHE A 208 15.67 -9.69 19.72
CA PHE A 208 15.92 -8.63 20.71
C PHE A 208 15.68 -7.25 20.10
N ASP A 209 15.43 -6.25 20.95
CA ASP A 209 15.34 -4.85 20.55
C ASP A 209 16.66 -4.38 19.91
N ARG A 210 16.56 -3.66 18.79
CA ARG A 210 17.74 -3.12 18.07
C ARG A 210 18.41 -1.96 18.80
N GLY A 211 17.74 -1.31 19.76
CA GLY A 211 18.30 -0.17 20.47
C GLY A 211 18.54 1.06 19.60
N LEU A 212 17.61 1.38 18.72
CA LEU A 212 17.77 2.46 17.71
C LEU A 212 17.81 3.87 18.32
N GLY A 213 17.33 4.06 19.54
CA GLY A 213 17.33 5.38 20.20
C GLY A 213 16.21 6.33 19.74
N LEU A 214 15.28 5.88 18.90
CA LEU A 214 14.20 6.70 18.34
C LEU A 214 13.00 6.90 19.29
N ASP A 215 12.94 6.14 20.39
CA ASP A 215 11.76 6.06 21.26
C ASP A 215 11.30 7.41 21.79
N GLN A 216 12.24 8.23 22.28
CA GLN A 216 11.91 9.55 22.84
C GLN A 216 11.35 10.51 21.77
N LEU A 217 11.93 10.49 20.55
CA LEU A 217 11.50 11.34 19.45
C LEU A 217 10.09 10.96 18.96
N LEU A 218 9.87 9.68 18.69
CA LEU A 218 8.58 9.19 18.24
C LEU A 218 7.49 9.35 19.30
N PHE A 219 7.81 9.11 20.58
CA PHE A 219 6.91 9.35 21.70
C PHE A 219 6.51 10.82 21.80
N LYS A 220 7.48 11.74 21.65
CA LYS A 220 7.21 13.18 21.61
C LYS A 220 6.27 13.56 20.48
N TYR A 221 6.35 12.88 19.36
CA TYR A 221 5.50 13.12 18.18
C TYR A 221 4.13 12.42 18.24
N GLY A 222 3.95 11.50 19.20
CA GLY A 222 2.63 10.94 19.50
C GLY A 222 2.45 9.47 19.16
N VAL A 223 3.53 8.71 18.96
CA VAL A 223 3.51 7.25 18.78
C VAL A 223 4.66 6.58 19.54
N ARG A 224 4.47 5.30 19.83
CA ARG A 224 5.50 4.41 20.35
C ARG A 224 5.49 3.12 19.55
N ILE A 225 6.61 2.74 18.97
CA ILE A 225 6.83 1.41 18.42
C ILE A 225 7.22 0.51 19.60
N ASN A 226 6.45 -0.53 19.84
CA ASN A 226 6.68 -1.42 20.96
C ASN A 226 7.81 -2.42 20.64
N GLY A 227 8.52 -2.87 21.67
CA GLY A 227 9.53 -3.91 21.57
C GLY A 227 8.87 -5.30 21.54
N ASP A 228 8.15 -5.60 20.48
CA ASP A 228 7.40 -6.85 20.34
C ASP A 228 7.36 -7.32 18.88
N LEU A 229 6.87 -8.53 18.66
CA LEU A 229 6.52 -9.06 17.33
C LEU A 229 5.01 -9.34 17.29
N LEU A 230 4.39 -8.82 16.25
CA LEU A 230 3.00 -9.08 15.94
C LEU A 230 2.87 -10.36 15.12
N GLN A 231 1.97 -11.23 15.53
CA GLN A 231 1.52 -12.39 14.77
C GLN A 231 0.03 -12.30 14.48
N ASP A 232 -0.40 -12.87 13.33
CA ASP A 232 -1.81 -12.95 12.96
C ASP A 232 -2.10 -14.28 12.28
N LEU A 233 -3.28 -14.87 12.52
CA LEU A 233 -3.72 -16.09 11.82
C LEU A 233 -4.04 -15.80 10.34
N ASN A 234 -4.42 -14.58 10.02
CA ASN A 234 -4.52 -14.11 8.65
C ASN A 234 -3.15 -13.68 8.13
N CYS A 235 -2.39 -14.65 7.63
CA CYS A 235 -0.98 -14.48 7.30
C CYS A 235 -0.63 -15.06 5.92
N SER A 236 0.49 -14.63 5.40
CA SER A 236 1.10 -15.20 4.20
C SER A 236 1.74 -16.56 4.49
N LYS A 237 2.06 -17.27 3.43
CA LYS A 237 2.66 -18.61 3.50
C LYS A 237 4.14 -18.55 3.20
N ILE A 238 4.93 -19.32 3.94
CA ILE A 238 6.35 -19.50 3.67
C ILE A 238 6.62 -20.90 3.08
N PRO A 239 7.63 -21.06 2.20
CA PRO A 239 8.03 -22.36 1.70
C PRO A 239 8.85 -23.12 2.76
N LEU A 240 8.39 -24.30 3.15
CA LEU A 240 9.12 -25.21 4.03
C LEU A 240 9.49 -26.47 3.28
N VAL A 241 10.71 -26.96 3.53
CA VAL A 241 11.15 -28.28 3.04
C VAL A 241 10.52 -29.35 3.91
N VAL A 242 9.63 -30.16 3.32
CA VAL A 242 8.90 -31.22 4.03
C VAL A 242 9.41 -32.63 3.69
N GLY A 243 10.48 -32.73 2.90
CA GLY A 243 11.08 -34.01 2.52
C GLY A 243 11.70 -33.99 1.13
N LYS A 244 11.87 -35.17 0.55
CA LYS A 244 12.33 -35.35 -0.83
C LYS A 244 11.29 -36.18 -1.62
N ASN A 245 11.16 -35.84 -2.89
CA ASN A 245 10.38 -36.62 -3.85
C ASN A 245 11.11 -37.92 -4.18
N PRO A 246 10.42 -38.91 -4.77
CA PRO A 246 11.05 -40.21 -5.18
C PRO A 246 12.22 -40.03 -6.17
N ASP A 247 12.25 -38.94 -6.94
CA ASP A 247 13.31 -38.55 -7.87
C ASP A 247 14.52 -37.87 -7.20
N GLY A 248 14.48 -37.73 -5.86
CA GLY A 248 15.52 -37.03 -5.07
C GLY A 248 15.42 -35.51 -5.00
N SER A 249 14.48 -34.88 -5.72
CA SER A 249 14.24 -33.46 -5.67
C SER A 249 13.64 -33.04 -4.32
N ILE A 250 13.92 -31.79 -3.90
CA ILE A 250 13.41 -31.25 -2.64
C ILE A 250 11.90 -31.02 -2.76
N ARG A 251 11.13 -31.63 -1.85
CA ARG A 251 9.69 -31.40 -1.74
C ARG A 251 9.45 -30.19 -0.82
N MET A 252 8.90 -29.12 -1.40
CA MET A 252 8.50 -27.92 -0.66
C MET A 252 6.98 -27.91 -0.48
N GLN A 253 6.53 -27.49 0.71
CA GLN A 253 5.14 -27.18 1.01
C GLN A 253 5.03 -25.76 1.51
N ARG A 254 3.99 -25.04 1.10
CA ARG A 254 3.70 -23.70 1.61
C ARG A 254 2.82 -23.78 2.83
N VAL A 255 3.30 -23.23 3.93
CA VAL A 255 2.64 -23.28 5.23
C VAL A 255 2.33 -21.85 5.70
N PRO A 256 1.11 -21.54 6.17
CA PRO A 256 0.79 -20.25 6.78
C PRO A 256 1.75 -19.98 7.95
N TRP A 257 2.32 -18.77 7.97
CA TRP A 257 3.27 -18.43 9.03
C TRP A 257 2.91 -17.10 9.69
N PRO A 258 2.45 -17.11 10.95
CA PRO A 258 1.84 -15.95 11.61
C PRO A 258 2.73 -14.71 11.73
N TYR A 259 4.05 -14.82 11.60
CA TYR A 259 4.97 -13.68 11.58
C TYR A 259 4.94 -12.85 10.29
N TYR A 260 4.18 -13.30 9.28
CA TYR A 260 3.93 -12.59 8.03
C TYR A 260 2.45 -12.20 7.96
N PRO A 261 1.97 -11.36 8.90
CA PRO A 261 0.57 -10.98 8.94
C PRO A 261 0.16 -10.19 7.68
N LEU A 262 -1.09 -10.29 7.30
CA LEU A 262 -1.63 -9.51 6.18
C LEU A 262 -2.37 -8.29 6.73
N LEU A 263 -1.78 -7.12 6.55
CA LEU A 263 -2.34 -5.87 7.06
C LEU A 263 -3.41 -5.31 6.13
N SER A 264 -4.40 -4.68 6.71
CA SER A 264 -5.49 -4.01 5.99
C SER A 264 -5.72 -2.59 6.49
N ALA A 265 -6.33 -1.76 5.64
CA ALA A 265 -6.78 -0.42 6.02
C ALA A 265 -7.87 -0.49 7.10
N ARG A 266 -7.77 0.36 8.13
CA ARG A 266 -8.76 0.44 9.22
C ARG A 266 -9.64 1.68 9.14
N THR A 267 -9.09 2.79 8.70
CA THR A 267 -9.81 4.06 8.58
C THR A 267 -9.86 4.49 7.12
N PRO A 268 -10.95 5.12 6.69
CA PRO A 268 -11.01 5.76 5.37
C PRO A 268 -9.95 6.88 5.31
N ASN A 269 -8.80 6.60 4.70
CA ASN A 269 -7.74 7.57 4.51
C ASN A 269 -7.19 7.42 3.08
N PRO A 270 -6.90 8.51 2.36
CA PRO A 270 -6.41 8.46 0.99
C PRO A 270 -5.15 7.60 0.77
N ILE A 271 -4.35 7.39 1.81
CA ILE A 271 -3.13 6.57 1.73
C ILE A 271 -3.48 5.09 1.65
N SER A 272 -4.41 4.63 2.49
CA SER A 272 -4.72 3.20 2.66
C SER A 272 -6.08 2.77 2.10
N ALA A 273 -6.95 3.72 1.73
CA ALA A 273 -8.25 3.40 1.15
C ALA A 273 -8.10 2.64 -0.18
N ASN A 274 -8.95 1.65 -0.38
CA ASN A 274 -8.99 0.85 -1.61
C ASN A 274 -7.68 0.12 -1.96
N LEU A 275 -6.79 -0.08 -0.99
CA LEU A 275 -5.63 -0.95 -1.15
C LEU A 275 -6.01 -2.41 -0.88
N ASP A 276 -5.34 -3.31 -1.56
CA ASP A 276 -5.25 -4.70 -1.19
C ASP A 276 -4.41 -4.84 0.09
N ARG A 277 -4.25 -6.05 0.57
CA ARG A 277 -3.45 -6.33 1.76
C ARG A 277 -1.99 -5.94 1.56
N VAL A 278 -1.39 -5.41 2.62
CA VAL A 278 0.03 -5.08 2.68
C VAL A 278 0.74 -6.15 3.48
N LEU A 279 1.85 -6.64 2.97
CA LEU A 279 2.67 -7.69 3.59
C LEU A 279 3.86 -7.08 4.33
N PRO A 280 3.86 -7.04 5.66
CA PRO A 280 5.05 -6.83 6.47
C PRO A 280 5.76 -8.15 6.77
N ILE A 281 6.99 -8.06 7.26
CA ILE A 281 7.79 -9.21 7.68
C ILE A 281 8.30 -8.96 9.10
N PHE A 282 7.83 -9.71 10.09
CA PHE A 282 8.13 -9.51 11.51
C PHE A 282 7.77 -8.12 12.06
N PRO A 283 6.58 -7.60 11.79
CA PRO A 283 6.23 -6.27 12.26
C PRO A 283 6.11 -6.19 13.78
N SER A 284 6.37 -5.00 14.30
CA SER A 284 6.06 -4.65 15.68
C SER A 284 4.72 -3.92 15.79
N SER A 285 4.16 -3.85 16.99
CA SER A 285 2.95 -3.07 17.24
C SER A 285 3.27 -1.58 17.47
N ILE A 286 2.29 -0.71 17.17
CA ILE A 286 2.37 0.73 17.46
C ILE A 286 1.26 1.13 18.42
N ASP A 287 1.65 1.82 19.50
CA ASP A 287 0.72 2.54 20.36
C ASP A 287 0.66 4.02 19.97
N THR A 288 -0.55 4.58 19.98
CA THR A 288 -0.72 6.03 19.90
C THR A 288 -0.67 6.64 21.28
N VAL A 289 0.17 7.66 21.47
CA VAL A 289 0.33 8.34 22.76
C VAL A 289 -0.14 9.80 22.66
N MET A 290 -0.52 10.39 23.79
CA MET A 290 -1.01 11.75 23.80
C MET A 290 0.10 12.74 23.38
N ALA A 291 -0.15 13.50 22.30
CA ALA A 291 0.69 14.62 21.86
C ALA A 291 -0.22 15.80 21.50
N LYS A 292 0.00 16.94 22.16
CA LYS A 292 -0.85 18.14 21.98
C LYS A 292 -0.74 18.68 20.56
N GLY A 293 -1.87 18.85 19.89
CA GLY A 293 -1.93 19.41 18.54
C GLY A 293 -1.56 18.43 17.42
N ILE A 294 -1.46 17.14 17.72
CA ILE A 294 -1.20 16.07 16.74
C ILE A 294 -2.41 15.13 16.63
N GLN A 295 -2.97 15.06 15.46
CA GLN A 295 -3.97 14.05 15.08
C GLN A 295 -3.24 12.77 14.65
N LYS A 296 -3.78 11.62 15.04
CA LYS A 296 -3.26 10.29 14.74
C LYS A 296 -4.31 9.51 13.98
N THR A 297 -3.93 8.95 12.85
CA THR A 297 -4.80 8.11 12.02
C THR A 297 -4.13 6.76 11.78
N ILE A 298 -4.77 5.69 12.21
CA ILE A 298 -4.28 4.32 11.95
C ILE A 298 -4.49 4.03 10.47
N LEU A 299 -3.39 3.82 9.73
CA LEU A 299 -3.42 3.51 8.31
C LEU A 299 -3.57 2.02 8.05
N LEU A 300 -2.74 1.22 8.71
CA LEU A 300 -2.73 -0.24 8.57
C LEU A 300 -2.74 -0.90 9.94
N ALA A 301 -3.49 -1.97 10.05
CA ALA A 301 -3.54 -2.82 11.23
C ALA A 301 -3.71 -4.29 10.85
N SER A 302 -3.45 -5.17 11.81
CA SER A 302 -3.70 -6.60 11.71
C SER A 302 -5.20 -6.92 11.62
N ASP A 303 -5.53 -8.18 11.48
CA ASP A 303 -6.92 -8.66 11.45
C ASP A 303 -7.46 -8.94 12.88
N THR A 304 -8.49 -9.74 12.99
CA THR A 304 -9.23 -10.02 14.24
C THR A 304 -8.53 -10.99 15.17
N ASN A 305 -7.65 -11.84 14.65
CA ASN A 305 -7.03 -12.93 15.40
C ASN A 305 -5.51 -12.77 15.42
N SER A 306 -5.05 -11.83 16.22
CA SER A 306 -3.64 -11.50 16.37
C SER A 306 -3.14 -11.80 17.79
N ARG A 307 -1.83 -11.95 17.95
CA ARG A 307 -1.13 -11.93 19.24
C ARG A 307 0.14 -11.14 19.18
N ILE A 308 0.60 -10.70 20.32
CA ILE A 308 1.81 -9.90 20.50
C ILE A 308 2.80 -10.69 21.35
N LEU A 309 4.02 -10.86 20.85
CA LEU A 309 5.12 -11.50 21.55
C LEU A 309 6.11 -10.43 22.01
N PRO A 310 6.19 -10.14 23.32
CA PRO A 310 7.12 -9.12 23.84
C PRO A 310 8.59 -9.58 23.69
N SER A 311 9.50 -8.61 23.53
CA SER A 311 10.95 -8.86 23.54
C SER A 311 11.42 -9.26 24.97
N PRO A 312 12.28 -10.28 25.10
CA PRO A 312 12.87 -11.14 24.07
C PRO A 312 11.85 -12.08 23.43
N ALA A 313 11.64 -12.01 22.13
CA ALA A 313 10.62 -12.78 21.41
C ALA A 313 11.22 -14.03 20.77
N LEU A 314 10.71 -15.22 21.14
CA LEU A 314 11.11 -16.45 20.50
C LEU A 314 10.44 -16.57 19.12
N VAL A 315 11.25 -16.56 18.07
CA VAL A 315 10.80 -16.80 16.69
C VAL A 315 11.02 -18.27 16.35
N SER A 316 9.97 -18.94 15.88
CA SER A 316 10.02 -20.36 15.56
C SER A 316 9.21 -20.68 14.29
N LEU A 317 9.67 -21.64 13.50
CA LEU A 317 8.89 -22.21 12.39
C LEU A 317 7.61 -22.86 12.87
N ASN A 318 7.63 -23.41 14.09
CA ASN A 318 6.51 -24.11 14.73
C ASN A 318 5.83 -23.21 15.77
N SER A 319 5.41 -22.01 15.38
CA SER A 319 4.81 -21.03 16.32
C SER A 319 3.38 -21.38 16.73
N VAL A 320 2.68 -22.23 15.99
CA VAL A 320 1.34 -22.75 16.29
C VAL A 320 1.37 -24.25 16.13
N GLN A 321 1.27 -24.99 17.24
CA GLN A 321 1.36 -26.46 17.24
C GLN A 321 0.09 -27.12 17.78
N SER A 322 -0.66 -26.41 18.62
CA SER A 322 -1.82 -26.95 19.32
C SER A 322 -3.04 -26.03 19.17
N GLN A 323 -4.20 -26.60 19.49
CA GLN A 323 -5.42 -25.80 19.55
C GLN A 323 -5.38 -24.75 20.67
N GLU A 324 -4.60 -24.98 21.71
CA GLU A 324 -4.39 -24.03 22.81
C GLU A 324 -3.61 -22.78 22.33
N ASP A 325 -2.66 -22.98 21.42
CA ASP A 325 -1.92 -21.85 20.83
C ASP A 325 -2.86 -20.88 20.09
N LEU A 326 -3.92 -21.39 19.48
CA LEU A 326 -4.90 -20.56 18.77
C LEU A 326 -5.66 -19.63 19.72
N TYR A 327 -5.92 -20.03 20.95
CA TYR A 327 -6.57 -19.14 21.95
C TYR A 327 -5.69 -17.96 22.37
N SER A 328 -4.39 -18.03 22.15
CA SER A 328 -3.46 -16.92 22.41
C SER A 328 -3.61 -15.76 21.42
N PHE A 329 -4.25 -15.99 20.26
CA PHE A 329 -4.54 -14.97 19.25
C PHE A 329 -5.82 -14.19 19.61
N ASN A 330 -5.75 -13.44 20.70
CA ASN A 330 -6.88 -12.75 21.32
C ASN A 330 -6.84 -11.22 21.16
N LYS A 331 -5.95 -10.70 20.34
CA LYS A 331 -5.88 -9.28 19.98
C LYS A 331 -6.53 -9.06 18.62
N SER A 332 -7.08 -7.87 18.43
CA SER A 332 -7.71 -7.50 17.17
C SER A 332 -7.24 -6.14 16.72
N PHE A 333 -6.98 -6.01 15.43
CA PHE A 333 -6.72 -4.72 14.79
C PHE A 333 -5.55 -3.95 15.39
N VAL A 334 -4.46 -4.65 15.66
CA VAL A 334 -3.23 -4.08 16.23
C VAL A 334 -2.59 -3.14 15.19
N PRO A 335 -2.36 -1.86 15.51
CA PRO A 335 -1.79 -0.89 14.58
C PRO A 335 -0.33 -1.22 14.24
N VAL A 336 0.02 -1.08 12.95
CA VAL A 336 1.39 -1.23 12.42
C VAL A 336 1.84 0.00 11.64
N ALA A 337 0.90 0.78 11.09
CA ALA A 337 1.22 2.04 10.41
C ALA A 337 0.29 3.15 10.89
N VAL A 338 0.86 4.31 11.24
CA VAL A 338 0.14 5.46 11.77
C VAL A 338 0.59 6.74 11.07
N LEU A 339 -0.38 7.55 10.64
CA LEU A 339 -0.19 8.91 10.16
C LEU A 339 -0.32 9.89 11.32
N LEU A 340 0.61 10.82 11.42
CA LEU A 340 0.65 11.91 12.37
C LEU A 340 0.52 13.24 11.62
N GLU A 341 -0.45 14.06 11.98
CA GLU A 341 -0.69 15.36 11.35
C GLU A 341 -0.87 16.44 12.39
N GLY A 342 -0.23 17.58 12.20
CA GLY A 342 -0.41 18.71 13.09
C GLY A 342 0.85 19.53 13.32
N THR A 343 0.84 20.34 14.38
CA THR A 343 1.97 21.21 14.71
C THR A 343 2.86 20.53 15.75
N PHE A 344 3.97 19.97 15.28
CA PHE A 344 4.92 19.23 16.11
C PHE A 344 5.64 20.15 17.10
N SER A 345 6.00 19.58 18.27
CA SER A 345 6.83 20.23 19.29
C SER A 345 8.16 19.49 19.39
N SER A 346 9.25 20.23 19.40
CA SER A 346 10.60 19.70 19.45
C SER A 346 10.82 18.83 20.71
N LEU A 347 11.51 17.69 20.54
CA LEU A 347 12.04 16.88 21.63
C LEU A 347 12.96 17.68 22.54
N PHE A 348 13.70 18.61 21.93
CA PHE A 348 14.77 19.38 22.56
C PHE A 348 14.28 20.72 23.16
N SER A 349 12.97 20.99 23.16
CA SER A 349 12.41 22.19 23.80
C SER A 349 12.86 22.26 25.26
N ASN A 350 13.51 23.36 25.66
CA ASN A 350 14.03 23.61 27.00
C ASN A 350 15.12 22.63 27.51
N ARG A 351 15.76 21.86 26.61
CA ARG A 351 16.80 20.89 26.98
C ARG A 351 18.20 21.27 26.48
N LEU A 352 18.30 22.15 25.48
CA LEU A 352 19.56 22.46 24.83
C LEU A 352 20.30 23.64 25.47
N PRO A 353 21.61 23.53 25.70
CA PRO A 353 22.48 24.66 25.97
C PRO A 353 22.46 25.68 24.84
N LYS A 354 22.65 26.97 25.15
CA LYS A 354 22.69 28.04 24.14
C LYS A 354 23.74 27.77 23.04
N ALA A 355 24.91 27.24 23.43
CA ALA A 355 25.97 26.90 22.47
C ALA A 355 25.52 25.92 21.39
N VAL A 356 24.66 24.92 21.73
CA VAL A 356 24.12 23.95 20.76
C VAL A 356 23.11 24.63 19.84
N MET A 357 22.24 25.52 20.38
CA MET A 357 21.30 26.29 19.55
C MET A 357 22.05 27.23 18.57
N ASP A 358 23.14 27.85 19.03
CA ASP A 358 23.99 28.68 18.17
C ASP A 358 24.69 27.83 17.08
N SER A 359 25.11 26.62 17.40
CA SER A 359 25.65 25.65 16.41
C SER A 359 24.61 25.27 15.37
N VAL A 360 23.35 24.99 15.75
CA VAL A 360 22.26 24.74 14.79
C VAL A 360 22.12 25.92 13.83
N LYS A 361 22.14 27.15 14.35
CA LYS A 361 22.04 28.35 13.54
C LYS A 361 23.24 28.51 12.60
N ALA A 362 24.44 28.23 13.08
CA ALA A 362 25.66 28.29 12.24
C ALA A 362 25.62 27.29 11.09
N ASN A 363 25.11 26.08 11.32
CA ASN A 363 25.09 25.01 10.32
C ASN A 363 23.89 25.11 9.34
N THR A 364 22.76 25.67 9.78
CA THR A 364 21.53 25.71 8.98
C THR A 364 21.18 27.10 8.45
N GLY A 365 21.80 28.15 8.96
CA GLY A 365 21.38 29.53 8.73
C GLY A 365 20.05 29.92 9.40
N LYS A 366 19.40 28.98 10.11
CA LYS A 366 18.09 29.15 10.75
C LYS A 366 18.20 29.00 12.26
N PRO A 367 17.42 29.77 13.05
CA PRO A 367 17.42 29.61 14.51
C PRO A 367 16.80 28.26 14.89
N PHE A 368 17.21 27.75 16.06
CA PHE A 368 16.55 26.60 16.67
C PHE A 368 15.07 26.88 16.91
N LEU A 369 14.21 25.94 16.53
CA LEU A 369 12.77 26.01 16.71
C LEU A 369 12.29 25.02 17.76
N SER A 370 11.62 25.50 18.81
CA SER A 370 11.00 24.66 19.84
C SER A 370 9.65 24.07 19.41
N LYS A 371 9.06 24.59 18.34
CA LYS A 371 7.79 24.16 17.78
C LYS A 371 7.77 24.40 16.27
N ALA A 372 7.10 23.54 15.54
CA ALA A 372 6.96 23.66 14.10
C ALA A 372 6.22 24.97 13.73
N THR A 373 6.69 25.63 12.68
CA THR A 373 6.12 26.90 12.19
C THR A 373 4.79 26.71 11.47
N LYS A 374 4.56 25.51 10.92
CA LYS A 374 3.33 25.11 10.22
C LYS A 374 2.98 23.66 10.56
N ALA A 375 1.75 23.27 10.28
CA ALA A 375 1.35 21.86 10.37
C ALA A 375 2.18 21.01 9.42
N GLY A 376 2.73 19.92 9.93
CA GLY A 376 3.50 18.92 9.19
C GLY A 376 2.81 17.58 9.22
N ARG A 377 3.38 16.62 8.47
CA ARG A 377 2.89 15.25 8.37
C ARG A 377 4.03 14.27 8.55
N GLN A 378 3.77 13.19 9.27
CA GLN A 378 4.70 12.07 9.38
C GLN A 378 3.95 10.75 9.30
N ILE A 379 4.58 9.73 8.73
CA ILE A 379 4.05 8.37 8.74
C ILE A 379 5.06 7.48 9.45
N VAL A 380 4.60 6.73 10.42
CA VAL A 380 5.42 5.77 11.17
C VAL A 380 4.88 4.37 10.90
N VAL A 381 5.76 3.51 10.40
CA VAL A 381 5.49 2.10 10.06
C VAL A 381 6.45 1.24 10.86
N ALA A 382 5.92 0.30 11.63
CA ALA A 382 6.71 -0.58 12.49
C ALA A 382 7.18 -1.86 11.77
N ASP A 383 7.60 -1.68 10.53
CA ASP A 383 8.19 -2.72 9.69
C ASP A 383 8.91 -2.07 8.51
N GLY A 384 10.16 -2.46 8.27
CA GLY A 384 10.95 -1.94 7.16
C GLY A 384 10.82 -2.75 5.88
N ASP A 385 10.36 -3.99 5.97
CA ASP A 385 10.25 -4.90 4.82
C ASP A 385 9.10 -4.56 3.90
N ILE A 386 8.15 -3.76 4.34
CA ILE A 386 7.06 -3.26 3.49
C ILE A 386 7.60 -2.57 2.23
N VAL A 387 8.76 -1.92 2.31
CA VAL A 387 9.36 -1.16 1.20
C VAL A 387 10.64 -1.76 0.65
N THR A 388 11.08 -2.88 1.19
CA THR A 388 12.17 -3.64 0.60
C THR A 388 11.66 -4.64 -0.43
N ASN A 389 12.55 -5.15 -1.25
CA ASN A 389 12.24 -6.16 -2.26
C ASN A 389 13.19 -7.35 -2.14
N GLU A 390 12.71 -8.53 -2.48
CA GLU A 390 13.55 -9.71 -2.63
C GLU A 390 14.47 -9.56 -3.85
N VAL A 391 15.63 -10.22 -3.80
CA VAL A 391 16.58 -10.27 -4.91
C VAL A 391 16.73 -11.73 -5.33
N SER A 392 16.27 -12.04 -6.53
CA SER A 392 16.40 -13.36 -7.14
C SER A 392 17.78 -13.52 -7.77
N ASN A 393 18.41 -14.67 -7.57
CA ASN A 393 19.68 -15.00 -8.20
C ASN A 393 19.60 -15.12 -9.74
N THR A 394 18.39 -15.34 -10.28
CA THR A 394 18.19 -15.54 -11.71
C THR A 394 17.65 -14.31 -12.42
N THR A 395 16.77 -13.55 -11.77
CA THR A 395 16.07 -12.41 -12.39
C THR A 395 16.45 -11.05 -11.79
N GLY A 396 17.28 -11.02 -10.75
CA GLY A 396 17.67 -9.79 -10.07
C GLY A 396 16.59 -9.27 -9.10
N PRO A 397 16.55 -7.94 -8.86
CA PRO A 397 15.59 -7.35 -7.93
C PRO A 397 14.16 -7.61 -8.35
N LEU A 398 13.32 -8.06 -7.42
CA LEU A 398 11.90 -8.30 -7.63
C LEU A 398 11.08 -7.05 -7.23
N PRO A 399 9.84 -6.90 -7.70
CA PRO A 399 8.96 -5.83 -7.21
C PRO A 399 8.63 -5.97 -5.72
N MET A 400 8.48 -4.84 -5.01
CA MET A 400 8.00 -4.80 -3.62
C MET A 400 6.69 -5.58 -3.45
N GLY A 401 6.63 -6.39 -2.38
CA GLY A 401 5.46 -7.18 -2.03
C GLY A 401 5.16 -8.34 -2.97
N LEU A 402 6.06 -8.69 -3.90
CA LEU A 402 5.88 -9.86 -4.77
C LEU A 402 6.32 -11.12 -4.03
N ILE A 403 5.42 -12.08 -3.89
CA ILE A 403 5.76 -13.46 -3.54
C ILE A 403 5.85 -14.26 -4.84
N GLN A 404 7.08 -14.53 -5.29
CA GLN A 404 7.36 -15.16 -6.58
C GLN A 404 6.67 -16.54 -6.72
N MET A 405 6.67 -17.35 -5.66
CA MET A 405 6.06 -18.68 -5.67
C MET A 405 4.52 -18.66 -5.79
N GLU A 406 3.88 -17.56 -5.44
CA GLU A 406 2.43 -17.39 -5.55
C GLU A 406 2.03 -16.60 -6.81
N ASN A 407 3.02 -16.01 -7.48
CA ASN A 407 2.80 -15.02 -8.52
C ASN A 407 1.80 -13.94 -8.09
N TYR A 408 1.83 -13.61 -6.78
CA TYR A 408 0.94 -12.65 -6.16
C TYR A 408 1.73 -11.46 -5.63
N ARG A 409 1.24 -10.27 -5.93
CA ARG A 409 1.84 -9.00 -5.51
C ARG A 409 0.92 -8.28 -4.55
N PHE A 410 1.34 -8.16 -3.31
CA PHE A 410 0.68 -7.36 -2.29
C PHE A 410 0.76 -5.86 -2.58
N ALA A 411 -0.08 -5.07 -1.91
CA ALA A 411 -0.19 -3.63 -2.15
C ALA A 411 0.94 -2.78 -1.52
N ASN A 412 2.08 -3.38 -1.19
CA ASN A 412 3.23 -2.71 -0.56
C ASN A 412 3.67 -1.48 -1.36
N LYS A 413 3.90 -1.63 -2.67
CA LYS A 413 4.29 -0.52 -3.56
C LYS A 413 3.22 0.57 -3.62
N ALA A 414 1.96 0.19 -3.70
CA ALA A 414 0.87 1.15 -3.75
C ALA A 414 0.72 1.93 -2.44
N PHE A 415 0.86 1.27 -1.28
CA PHE A 415 0.90 1.91 0.03
C PHE A 415 2.05 2.91 0.14
N PHE A 416 3.26 2.50 -0.28
CA PHE A 416 4.43 3.34 -0.29
C PHE A 416 4.25 4.59 -1.16
N LEU A 417 3.86 4.42 -2.43
CA LEU A 417 3.68 5.55 -3.35
C LEU A 417 2.56 6.48 -2.90
N ASN A 418 1.43 5.95 -2.40
CA ASN A 418 0.36 6.76 -1.84
C ASN A 418 0.84 7.58 -0.63
N SER A 419 1.69 7.00 0.22
CA SER A 419 2.27 7.68 1.38
C SER A 419 3.18 8.82 0.96
N ILE A 420 4.04 8.60 -0.03
CA ILE A 420 4.94 9.63 -0.57
C ILE A 420 4.14 10.75 -1.26
N ASP A 421 3.17 10.40 -2.09
CA ASP A 421 2.27 11.37 -2.72
C ASP A 421 1.62 12.26 -1.65
N TYR A 422 1.08 11.67 -0.60
CA TYR A 422 0.39 12.38 0.48
C TYR A 422 1.31 13.32 1.28
N LEU A 423 2.55 12.88 1.56
CA LEU A 423 3.53 13.68 2.30
C LEU A 423 4.14 14.79 1.44
N SER A 424 4.27 14.58 0.14
CA SER A 424 5.02 15.49 -0.75
C SER A 424 4.15 16.53 -1.43
N SER A 425 2.83 16.37 -1.42
CA SER A 425 1.88 17.24 -2.12
C SER A 425 0.99 17.98 -1.14
N ASP A 426 0.67 19.23 -1.47
CA ASP A 426 -0.25 20.05 -0.69
C ASP A 426 -1.69 20.00 -1.25
N ASN A 427 -1.94 19.16 -2.28
CA ASN A 427 -3.20 19.10 -3.01
C ASN A 427 -4.28 18.25 -2.32
N SER A 428 -5.52 18.71 -2.35
CA SER A 428 -6.72 17.99 -1.86
C SER A 428 -7.17 16.84 -2.77
N LEU A 429 -6.48 16.59 -3.90
CA LEU A 429 -6.81 15.55 -4.88
C LEU A 429 -6.86 14.14 -4.29
N TYR A 430 -6.10 13.90 -3.21
CA TYR A 430 -6.09 12.58 -2.54
C TYR A 430 -7.42 12.20 -1.91
N GLN A 431 -8.29 13.16 -1.58
CA GLN A 431 -9.61 12.88 -1.01
C GLN A 431 -10.48 12.06 -1.98
N SER A 432 -10.26 12.16 -3.28
CA SER A 432 -10.98 11.37 -4.29
C SER A 432 -10.71 9.86 -4.17
N ARG A 433 -9.59 9.43 -3.54
CA ARG A 433 -9.28 8.01 -3.27
C ARG A 433 -10.26 7.35 -2.29
N ASN A 434 -10.93 8.13 -1.45
CA ASN A 434 -11.90 7.61 -0.48
C ASN A 434 -13.28 7.32 -1.09
N LYS A 435 -13.49 7.61 -2.37
CA LYS A 435 -14.75 7.33 -3.05
C LYS A 435 -14.97 5.83 -3.17
N THR A 436 -16.15 5.39 -2.82
CA THR A 436 -16.63 4.03 -3.09
C THR A 436 -17.71 4.12 -4.15
N VAL A 437 -17.51 3.47 -5.29
CA VAL A 437 -18.50 3.35 -6.35
C VAL A 437 -19.04 1.93 -6.32
N VAL A 438 -20.33 1.78 -6.15
CA VAL A 438 -21.01 0.49 -6.28
C VAL A 438 -21.83 0.52 -7.56
N LEU A 439 -21.28 -0.03 -8.62
CA LEU A 439 -22.03 -0.28 -9.84
C LEU A 439 -23.04 -1.39 -9.56
N ARG A 440 -24.31 -1.07 -9.69
CA ARG A 440 -25.39 -2.08 -9.64
C ARG A 440 -25.49 -2.74 -11.01
N LEU A 441 -24.61 -3.68 -11.31
CA LEU A 441 -24.68 -4.46 -12.52
C LEU A 441 -25.89 -5.39 -12.46
N LEU A 442 -26.57 -5.54 -13.59
CA LEU A 442 -27.68 -6.49 -13.70
C LEU A 442 -27.14 -7.92 -13.55
N ASN A 443 -27.75 -8.68 -12.65
CA ASN A 443 -27.41 -10.09 -12.46
C ASN A 443 -27.76 -10.85 -13.76
N LYS A 444 -26.71 -11.28 -14.50
CA LYS A 444 -26.85 -11.92 -15.79
C LYS A 444 -27.70 -13.20 -15.73
N GLN A 445 -27.60 -13.96 -14.64
CA GLN A 445 -28.37 -15.19 -14.47
C GLN A 445 -29.86 -14.87 -14.28
N LYS A 446 -30.20 -13.93 -13.38
CA LYS A 446 -31.60 -13.45 -13.23
C LYS A 446 -32.14 -12.80 -14.50
N LEU A 447 -31.27 -12.10 -15.23
CA LEU A 447 -31.66 -11.50 -16.51
C LEU A 447 -32.04 -12.57 -17.53
N GLN A 448 -31.28 -13.67 -17.62
CA GLN A 448 -31.60 -14.78 -18.53
C GLN A 448 -32.86 -15.53 -18.10
N GLU A 449 -32.99 -15.85 -16.82
CA GLU A 449 -34.16 -16.56 -16.26
C GLU A 449 -35.45 -15.74 -16.40
N GLN A 450 -35.40 -14.43 -16.23
CA GLN A 450 -36.59 -13.56 -16.24
C GLN A 450 -36.70 -12.72 -17.51
N LYS A 451 -35.91 -12.96 -18.53
CA LYS A 451 -35.90 -12.18 -19.77
C LYS A 451 -37.30 -12.09 -20.41
N THR A 452 -37.94 -13.23 -20.59
CA THR A 452 -39.25 -13.32 -21.23
C THR A 452 -40.33 -12.60 -20.40
N PHE A 453 -40.27 -12.72 -19.07
CA PHE A 453 -41.22 -12.06 -18.17
C PHE A 453 -41.10 -10.53 -18.25
N TRP A 454 -39.89 -9.99 -18.20
CA TRP A 454 -39.69 -8.55 -18.31
C TRP A 454 -39.97 -7.99 -19.71
N GLN A 455 -39.72 -8.77 -20.75
CA GLN A 455 -40.11 -8.41 -22.13
C GLN A 455 -41.62 -8.33 -22.27
N LEU A 456 -42.37 -9.28 -21.69
CA LEU A 456 -43.82 -9.31 -21.69
C LEU A 456 -44.40 -8.10 -20.93
N ILE A 457 -43.89 -7.81 -19.74
CA ILE A 457 -44.30 -6.63 -18.96
C ILE A 457 -44.06 -5.34 -19.73
N ASN A 458 -42.89 -5.14 -20.30
CA ASN A 458 -42.55 -3.91 -21.01
C ASN A 458 -43.38 -3.67 -22.27
N VAL A 459 -43.92 -4.72 -22.89
CA VAL A 459 -44.81 -4.60 -24.04
C VAL A 459 -46.28 -4.48 -23.62
N LEU A 460 -46.75 -5.34 -22.71
CA LEU A 460 -48.18 -5.39 -22.33
C LEU A 460 -48.58 -4.27 -21.39
N LEU A 461 -47.73 -3.85 -20.46
CA LEU A 461 -48.08 -2.83 -19.48
C LEU A 461 -48.39 -1.46 -20.12
N PRO A 462 -47.60 -0.92 -21.05
CA PRO A 462 -47.93 0.33 -21.74
C PRO A 462 -49.24 0.25 -22.53
N VAL A 463 -49.48 -0.87 -23.22
CA VAL A 463 -50.71 -1.08 -23.99
C VAL A 463 -51.94 -1.14 -23.06
N ALA A 464 -51.82 -1.89 -21.96
CA ALA A 464 -52.89 -1.97 -20.95
C ALA A 464 -53.21 -0.59 -20.31
N LEU A 465 -52.18 0.20 -20.01
CA LEU A 465 -52.31 1.56 -19.49
C LEU A 465 -53.06 2.47 -20.47
N VAL A 466 -52.71 2.45 -21.75
CA VAL A 466 -53.42 3.25 -22.78
C VAL A 466 -54.88 2.83 -22.90
N LEU A 467 -55.16 1.53 -22.90
CA LEU A 467 -56.53 1.02 -22.95
C LEU A 467 -57.36 1.42 -21.70
N ILE A 468 -56.78 1.32 -20.50
CA ILE A 468 -57.40 1.73 -19.26
C ILE A 468 -57.69 3.23 -19.25
N ILE A 469 -56.71 4.04 -19.64
CA ILE A 469 -56.89 5.51 -19.73
C ILE A 469 -57.97 5.85 -20.78
N GLY A 470 -57.95 5.20 -21.94
CA GLY A 470 -58.95 5.38 -22.99
C GLY A 470 -60.36 5.00 -22.52
N TYR A 471 -60.50 3.87 -21.80
CA TYR A 471 -61.75 3.43 -21.22
C TYR A 471 -62.25 4.41 -20.12
N LEU A 472 -61.39 4.82 -19.20
CA LEU A 472 -61.71 5.80 -18.16
C LEU A 472 -62.12 7.14 -18.77
N PHE A 473 -61.43 7.59 -19.79
CA PHE A 473 -61.77 8.82 -20.52
C PHE A 473 -63.14 8.72 -21.24
N GLN A 474 -63.44 7.61 -21.91
CA GLN A 474 -64.79 7.39 -22.54
C GLN A 474 -65.85 7.28 -21.51
N TRP A 475 -65.64 6.58 -20.37
CA TRP A 475 -66.58 6.47 -19.29
C TRP A 475 -66.86 7.85 -18.65
N TRP A 476 -65.84 8.64 -18.41
CA TRP A 476 -65.95 10.00 -17.86
C TRP A 476 -66.69 10.94 -18.84
N ARG A 477 -66.41 10.83 -20.14
CA ARG A 477 -67.06 11.57 -21.20
C ARG A 477 -68.54 11.19 -21.31
N LYS A 478 -68.89 9.90 -21.27
CA LYS A 478 -70.31 9.45 -21.21
C LYS A 478 -71.06 10.03 -20.02
N LYS A 479 -70.41 9.95 -18.82
CA LYS A 479 -71.04 10.45 -17.59
C LYS A 479 -71.23 11.97 -17.59
N ARG A 480 -70.41 12.72 -18.31
CA ARG A 480 -70.48 14.19 -18.35
C ARG A 480 -71.33 14.77 -19.49
N TYR A 481 -71.53 14.03 -20.55
CA TYR A 481 -72.21 14.53 -21.76
C TYR A 481 -73.32 13.64 -22.27
N SER A 482 -73.68 12.52 -21.68
CA SER A 482 -74.96 11.82 -22.00
C SER A 482 -76.04 12.28 -20.98
N ILE A 483 -76.95 13.04 -21.49
CA ILE A 483 -78.20 13.36 -20.87
C ILE A 483 -79.13 12.15 -20.94
#